data_d15dff53d6436d768e6e1f961d43bc6e
#
_entry.id   d15dff53d6436d768e6e1f961d43bc6e
#
_cell.length_a   1.000
_cell.length_b   1.000
_cell.length_c   1.000
_cell.angle_alpha   90.00
_cell.angle_beta   90.00
_cell.angle_gamma   90.00
#
_symmetry.space_group_name_H-M   'P 1'
#
loop_
_entity.id
_entity.type
_entity.pdbx_description
1 polymer ?
#
loop_
_entity_poly.entity_id
_entity_poly.type
_entity_poly.pdbx_seq_one_letter_code
_entity_poly.pdbx_strand_id
1 'polypeptide(L)'
;MDHTGKTTRLGLLLTVGLGIVAVPAQAQNRGVYPLGMSATNSGVTPQPGFTYVNQLLFYSRDHARDDAGNTLPVAGENYVLMDLNTLAWVSKKTVLAGAHYSASATFPVAKNSLTSDVAGRVSGGGGLADSYFLPVILSWRWDRAAVRAMYGFLAPTGRFEDGASDNVGSGYWTHTLSSGQTFYLTGNRRLILSAFQMYELHTTQEGTGIHPGDTFDLDYSLMGSLPVSQDVQLQVGVVGYEQRQTTAKTGPTVSQSASDERYAVNAIGIGVNSAFPKHRASVGLKYFKEFDNRSTFQGYSLQLSGSIGL
;
A
#
# COMPACT_ATOMS: atom_id res chain seq x y z
N MET A 1 -56.43 67.15 7.23
CA MET A 1 -55.73 66.77 5.99
C MET A 1 -54.51 66.05 6.40
N ASP A 2 -54.64 64.76 6.35
CA ASP A 2 -53.70 63.81 6.98
C ASP A 2 -52.97 63.04 5.88
N HIS A 3 -51.64 63.11 5.83
CA HIS A 3 -50.82 62.37 4.89
C HIS A 3 -49.96 61.38 5.67
N THR A 4 -50.44 60.15 5.75
CA THR A 4 -49.69 59.01 6.26
C THR A 4 -48.80 58.42 5.16
N GLY A 5 -47.48 58.62 5.24
CA GLY A 5 -46.48 58.00 4.41
C GLY A 5 -46.20 56.57 4.87
N LYS A 6 -46.48 55.56 4.04
CA LYS A 6 -46.08 54.17 4.23
C LYS A 6 -44.63 53.97 3.72
N THR A 7 -43.69 53.74 4.62
CA THR A 7 -42.34 53.29 4.30
C THR A 7 -42.35 51.77 4.09
N THR A 8 -42.17 51.34 2.85
CA THR A 8 -41.95 49.94 2.47
C THR A 8 -40.51 49.57 2.76
N ARG A 9 -40.30 48.72 3.76
CA ARG A 9 -38.98 48.09 4.01
C ARG A 9 -38.79 46.92 3.03
N LEU A 10 -37.86 47.10 2.11
CA LEU A 10 -37.37 46.05 1.21
C LEU A 10 -36.44 45.12 2.00
N GLY A 11 -36.92 43.95 2.37
CA GLY A 11 -36.11 42.92 3.01
C GLY A 11 -35.25 42.19 1.96
N LEU A 12 -33.95 42.42 2.00
CA LEU A 12 -32.95 41.70 1.20
C LEU A 12 -32.74 40.30 1.81
N LEU A 13 -33.39 39.29 1.23
CA LEU A 13 -33.11 37.89 1.54
C LEU A 13 -31.77 37.49 0.91
N LEU A 14 -30.73 37.42 1.74
CA LEU A 14 -29.43 36.83 1.38
C LEU A 14 -29.59 35.32 1.45
N THR A 15 -29.85 34.70 0.32
CA THR A 15 -29.72 33.22 0.17
C THR A 15 -28.24 32.88 0.09
N VAL A 16 -27.67 32.49 1.23
CA VAL A 16 -26.37 31.85 1.28
C VAL A 16 -26.56 30.43 0.70
N GLY A 17 -26.25 30.28 -0.57
CA GLY A 17 -26.16 28.98 -1.19
C GLY A 17 -24.95 28.23 -0.60
N LEU A 18 -25.17 27.29 0.35
CA LEU A 18 -24.19 26.30 0.69
C LEU A 18 -23.98 25.42 -0.56
N GLY A 19 -22.98 25.76 -1.35
CA GLY A 19 -22.45 24.85 -2.35
C GLY A 19 -21.88 23.63 -1.62
N ILE A 20 -22.63 22.53 -1.58
CA ILE A 20 -22.07 21.22 -1.21
C ILE A 20 -21.08 20.90 -2.33
N VAL A 21 -19.81 21.15 -2.09
CA VAL A 21 -18.74 20.60 -2.93
C VAL A 21 -18.77 19.11 -2.67
N ALA A 22 -19.46 18.38 -3.53
CA ALA A 22 -19.31 16.95 -3.60
C ALA A 22 -17.85 16.66 -3.98
N VAL A 23 -17.03 16.32 -3.01
CA VAL A 23 -15.69 15.78 -3.28
C VAL A 23 -15.95 14.44 -3.96
N PRO A 24 -15.62 14.27 -5.25
CA PRO A 24 -15.77 12.99 -5.89
C PRO A 24 -14.94 11.99 -5.09
N ALA A 25 -15.56 10.88 -4.69
CA ALA A 25 -14.87 9.76 -4.05
C ALA A 25 -13.87 9.18 -5.05
N GLN A 26 -12.66 9.73 -5.08
CA GLN A 26 -11.59 9.19 -5.93
C GLN A 26 -11.14 7.87 -5.32
N ALA A 27 -11.36 6.79 -6.03
CA ALA A 27 -11.23 5.41 -5.56
C ALA A 27 -9.79 5.04 -5.12
N GLN A 28 -8.76 5.79 -5.49
CA GLN A 28 -7.40 5.50 -5.06
C GLN A 28 -6.51 6.75 -5.11
N ASN A 29 -6.12 7.22 -3.92
CA ASN A 29 -5.21 8.36 -3.77
C ASN A 29 -3.76 7.93 -3.49
N ARG A 30 -3.44 6.64 -3.63
CA ARG A 30 -2.11 6.09 -3.32
C ARG A 30 -1.69 5.10 -4.41
N GLY A 31 -0.40 4.73 -4.40
CA GLY A 31 0.12 3.63 -5.17
C GLY A 31 -0.58 2.30 -4.85
N VAL A 32 -0.36 1.32 -5.69
CA VAL A 32 -1.05 0.02 -5.59
C VAL A 32 -0.35 -0.96 -4.66
N TYR A 33 0.90 -0.70 -4.28
CA TYR A 33 1.65 -1.56 -3.36
C TYR A 33 1.10 -1.46 -1.92
N PRO A 34 0.76 -2.60 -1.29
CA PRO A 34 0.38 -2.61 0.12
C PRO A 34 1.61 -2.38 1.01
N LEU A 35 1.79 -1.15 1.47
CA LEU A 35 2.97 -0.69 2.21
C LEU A 35 3.29 -1.54 3.44
N GLY A 36 4.58 -1.77 3.70
CA GLY A 36 5.07 -2.53 4.83
C GLY A 36 5.09 -4.06 4.63
N MET A 37 4.52 -4.56 3.52
CA MET A 37 4.46 -6.01 3.27
C MET A 37 5.84 -6.63 3.15
N SER A 38 6.79 -5.94 2.52
CA SER A 38 8.16 -6.40 2.31
C SER A 38 9.17 -5.83 3.31
N ALA A 39 8.76 -5.24 4.43
CA ALA A 39 9.66 -4.54 5.36
C ALA A 39 10.72 -5.44 5.99
N THR A 40 10.43 -6.73 6.19
CA THR A 40 11.34 -7.66 6.88
C THR A 40 11.90 -8.71 5.93
N ASN A 41 13.20 -9.02 6.07
CA ASN A 41 13.89 -10.03 5.26
C ASN A 41 13.77 -9.78 3.74
N SER A 42 13.73 -8.53 3.32
CA SER A 42 13.37 -8.09 1.97
C SER A 42 14.25 -8.66 0.86
N GLY A 43 15.52 -8.95 1.16
CA GLY A 43 16.45 -9.57 0.23
C GLY A 43 16.41 -11.11 0.22
N VAL A 44 15.70 -11.72 1.16
CA VAL A 44 15.74 -13.18 1.35
C VAL A 44 14.72 -13.85 0.42
N THR A 45 15.17 -14.85 -0.34
CA THR A 45 14.32 -15.69 -1.18
C THR A 45 14.12 -17.04 -0.49
N PRO A 46 12.93 -17.64 -0.57
CA PRO A 46 12.68 -19.00 -0.11
C PRO A 46 13.65 -20.02 -0.71
N GLN A 47 13.69 -21.21 -0.15
CA GLN A 47 14.45 -22.32 -0.72
C GLN A 47 13.85 -22.75 -2.08
N PRO A 48 14.65 -23.38 -2.97
CA PRO A 48 14.17 -23.89 -4.24
C PRO A 48 12.94 -24.79 -4.10
N GLY A 49 12.00 -24.62 -5.04
CA GLY A 49 10.68 -25.28 -5.04
C GLY A 49 9.55 -24.27 -4.95
N PHE A 50 8.36 -24.74 -4.65
CA PHE A 50 7.18 -23.91 -4.46
C PHE A 50 7.05 -23.47 -3.00
N THR A 51 6.54 -22.26 -2.81
CA THR A 51 6.19 -21.71 -1.50
C THR A 51 4.86 -20.99 -1.64
N TYR A 52 3.92 -21.31 -0.77
CA TYR A 52 2.70 -20.54 -0.60
C TYR A 52 2.89 -19.50 0.49
N VAL A 53 2.46 -18.29 0.23
CA VAL A 53 2.47 -17.17 1.19
C VAL A 53 1.08 -16.58 1.26
N ASN A 54 0.57 -16.42 2.48
CA ASN A 54 -0.65 -15.68 2.75
C ASN A 54 -0.33 -14.45 3.61
N GLN A 55 -0.93 -13.31 3.26
CA GLN A 55 -0.76 -12.07 4.00
C GLN A 55 -2.13 -11.38 4.17
N LEU A 56 -2.53 -11.19 5.41
CA LEU A 56 -3.72 -10.42 5.78
C LEU A 56 -3.29 -9.01 6.18
N LEU A 57 -3.90 -8.03 5.54
CA LEU A 57 -3.73 -6.61 5.84
C LEU A 57 -5.07 -6.03 6.32
N PHE A 58 -5.08 -5.47 7.50
CA PHE A 58 -6.09 -4.51 7.93
C PHE A 58 -5.45 -3.12 7.93
N TYR A 59 -6.09 -2.17 7.26
CA TYR A 59 -5.65 -0.79 7.20
C TYR A 59 -6.80 0.14 7.54
N SER A 60 -6.69 0.89 8.65
CA SER A 60 -7.61 1.95 9.06
C SER A 60 -7.03 3.30 8.62
N ARG A 61 -7.85 4.14 8.01
CA ARG A 61 -7.51 5.48 7.52
C ARG A 61 -8.39 6.48 8.26
N ASP A 62 -7.96 6.85 9.47
CA ASP A 62 -8.80 7.57 10.41
C ASP A 62 -8.99 9.05 10.03
N HIS A 63 -8.02 9.64 9.33
CA HIS A 63 -8.01 11.07 9.00
C HIS A 63 -7.61 11.31 7.56
N ALA A 64 -8.31 12.21 6.86
CA ALA A 64 -7.81 12.81 5.62
C ALA A 64 -6.86 13.97 5.93
N ARG A 65 -5.80 14.14 5.14
CA ARG A 65 -4.78 15.18 5.27
C ARG A 65 -4.72 16.01 4.01
N ASP A 66 -4.58 17.32 4.16
CA ASP A 66 -4.29 18.24 3.05
C ASP A 66 -2.79 18.19 2.66
N ASP A 67 -2.38 19.03 1.74
CA ASP A 67 -0.99 19.15 1.25
C ASP A 67 -0.03 19.69 2.31
N ALA A 68 -0.51 20.45 3.28
CA ALA A 68 0.24 20.94 4.43
C ALA A 68 0.28 19.94 5.60
N GLY A 69 -0.48 18.82 5.51
CA GLY A 69 -0.59 17.81 6.56
C GLY A 69 -1.66 18.09 7.62
N ASN A 70 -2.48 19.13 7.44
CA ASN A 70 -3.58 19.44 8.36
C ASN A 70 -4.72 18.43 8.19
N THR A 71 -5.46 18.17 9.26
CA THR A 71 -6.65 17.31 9.20
C THR A 71 -7.79 18.04 8.51
N LEU A 72 -8.36 17.41 7.49
CA LEU A 72 -9.55 17.91 6.81
C LEU A 72 -10.80 17.62 7.65
N PRO A 73 -11.74 18.59 7.76
CA PRO A 73 -12.89 18.48 8.67
C PRO A 73 -13.97 17.49 8.21
N VAL A 74 -13.87 16.97 6.99
CA VAL A 74 -14.83 16.02 6.39
C VAL A 74 -14.26 14.62 6.23
N ALA A 75 -13.29 14.26 7.04
CA ALA A 75 -12.73 12.91 7.01
C ALA A 75 -13.75 11.89 7.51
N GLY A 76 -14.22 11.04 6.62
CA GLY A 76 -14.96 9.85 7.00
C GLY A 76 -14.02 8.73 7.48
N GLU A 77 -14.58 7.70 8.10
CA GLU A 77 -13.85 6.47 8.40
C GLU A 77 -13.63 5.67 7.11
N ASN A 78 -12.39 5.27 6.85
CA ASN A 78 -12.03 4.40 5.74
C ASN A 78 -11.16 3.25 6.25
N TYR A 79 -11.52 2.04 5.87
CA TYR A 79 -10.67 0.87 6.11
C TYR A 79 -10.54 0.02 4.86
N VAL A 80 -9.44 -0.70 4.77
CA VAL A 80 -9.20 -1.74 3.78
C VAL A 80 -8.84 -3.03 4.52
N LEU A 81 -9.53 -4.12 4.19
CA LEU A 81 -9.15 -5.47 4.55
C LEU A 81 -8.72 -6.18 3.28
N MET A 82 -7.52 -6.76 3.26
CA MET A 82 -6.97 -7.44 2.09
C MET A 82 -6.36 -8.77 2.51
N ASP A 83 -6.67 -9.82 1.77
CA ASP A 83 -6.09 -11.15 1.86
C ASP A 83 -5.33 -11.45 0.58
N LEU A 84 -3.98 -11.46 0.66
CA LEU A 84 -3.09 -11.69 -0.47
C LEU A 84 -2.63 -13.15 -0.46
N ASN A 85 -2.98 -13.86 -1.52
CA ASN A 85 -2.64 -15.26 -1.72
C ASN A 85 -1.57 -15.37 -2.80
N THR A 86 -0.35 -15.71 -2.42
CA THR A 86 0.82 -15.75 -3.31
C THR A 86 1.34 -17.16 -3.47
N LEU A 87 1.54 -17.58 -4.71
CA LEU A 87 2.33 -18.74 -5.06
C LEU A 87 3.66 -18.28 -5.64
N ALA A 88 4.76 -18.68 -5.02
CA ALA A 88 6.12 -18.39 -5.46
C ALA A 88 6.85 -19.68 -5.85
N TRP A 89 7.63 -19.60 -6.91
CA TRP A 89 8.51 -20.68 -7.34
C TRP A 89 9.94 -20.18 -7.45
N VAL A 90 10.89 -20.99 -6.97
CA VAL A 90 12.33 -20.71 -6.99
C VAL A 90 13.08 -21.83 -7.72
N SER A 91 13.91 -21.47 -8.70
CA SER A 91 14.74 -22.41 -9.46
C SER A 91 15.79 -23.09 -8.57
N LYS A 92 16.02 -24.37 -8.81
CA LYS A 92 17.15 -25.12 -8.22
C LYS A 92 18.50 -24.71 -8.85
N LYS A 93 18.47 -24.24 -10.10
CA LYS A 93 19.67 -23.83 -10.85
C LYS A 93 19.89 -22.34 -10.70
N THR A 94 21.14 -21.94 -10.62
CA THR A 94 21.52 -20.54 -10.72
C THR A 94 21.58 -20.11 -12.20
N VAL A 95 21.33 -18.82 -12.40
CA VAL A 95 21.37 -18.15 -13.70
C VAL A 95 22.44 -17.03 -13.66
N LEU A 96 22.21 -15.95 -14.31
CA LEU A 96 23.10 -14.79 -14.45
C LEU A 96 23.83 -14.42 -13.13
N ALA A 97 25.16 -14.39 -13.17
CA ALA A 97 26.03 -14.03 -12.03
C ALA A 97 25.76 -14.81 -10.73
N GLY A 98 25.30 -16.08 -10.84
CA GLY A 98 25.02 -16.92 -9.68
C GLY A 98 23.68 -16.62 -8.98
N ALA A 99 22.80 -15.85 -9.58
CA ALA A 99 21.47 -15.59 -9.05
C ALA A 99 20.58 -16.82 -9.13
N HIS A 100 19.72 -17.03 -8.13
CA HIS A 100 18.55 -17.88 -8.28
C HIS A 100 17.44 -17.09 -8.99
N TYR A 101 16.89 -17.69 -10.05
CA TYR A 101 15.70 -17.18 -10.70
C TYR A 101 14.45 -17.64 -9.95
N SER A 102 13.49 -16.77 -9.79
CA SER A 102 12.19 -17.08 -9.22
C SER A 102 11.09 -16.25 -9.89
N ALA A 103 9.86 -16.72 -9.74
CA ALA A 103 8.66 -16.03 -10.17
C ALA A 103 7.55 -16.20 -9.15
N SER A 104 6.60 -15.27 -9.11
CA SER A 104 5.42 -15.41 -8.25
C SER A 104 4.18 -14.77 -8.87
N ALA A 105 3.03 -15.24 -8.41
CA ALA A 105 1.72 -14.67 -8.71
C ALA A 105 0.95 -14.50 -7.41
N THR A 106 0.32 -13.33 -7.24
CA THR A 106 -0.49 -12.97 -6.07
C THR A 106 -1.90 -12.64 -6.51
N PHE A 107 -2.88 -13.24 -5.86
CA PHE A 107 -4.30 -13.04 -6.08
C PHE A 107 -4.93 -12.46 -4.82
N PRO A 108 -5.15 -11.13 -4.77
CA PRO A 108 -5.72 -10.47 -3.61
C PRO A 108 -7.24 -10.57 -3.61
N VAL A 109 -7.82 -10.80 -2.43
CA VAL A 109 -9.23 -10.55 -2.16
C VAL A 109 -9.30 -9.38 -1.19
N ALA A 110 -10.05 -8.35 -1.55
CA ALA A 110 -10.10 -7.13 -0.77
C ALA A 110 -11.54 -6.71 -0.45
N LYS A 111 -11.68 -5.99 0.64
CA LYS A 111 -12.89 -5.27 1.02
C LYS A 111 -12.49 -3.90 1.54
N ASN A 112 -13.15 -2.86 1.05
CA ASN A 112 -12.99 -1.51 1.55
C ASN A 112 -14.31 -0.95 2.09
N SER A 113 -14.22 0.07 2.92
CA SER A 113 -15.36 0.86 3.37
C SER A 113 -14.92 2.31 3.54
N LEU A 114 -15.71 3.22 3.04
CA LEU A 114 -15.58 4.65 3.29
C LEU A 114 -16.89 5.12 3.93
N THR A 115 -16.77 5.73 5.10
CA THR A 115 -17.89 6.32 5.85
C THR A 115 -17.66 7.81 5.97
N SER A 116 -18.68 8.62 5.80
CA SER A 116 -18.67 10.07 6.03
C SER A 116 -19.50 10.38 7.26
N ASP A 117 -19.01 11.26 8.13
CA ASP A 117 -19.74 11.71 9.32
C ASP A 117 -21.05 12.43 8.98
N VAL A 118 -21.18 12.96 7.76
CA VAL A 118 -22.36 13.69 7.28
C VAL A 118 -23.32 12.78 6.49
N ALA A 119 -22.78 11.90 5.64
CA ALA A 119 -23.55 11.10 4.69
C ALA A 119 -23.66 9.61 5.10
N GLY A 120 -23.07 9.20 6.22
CA GLY A 120 -22.98 7.82 6.60
C GLY A 120 -22.06 7.01 5.67
N ARG A 121 -22.41 5.76 5.35
CA ARG A 121 -21.61 4.92 4.47
C ARG A 121 -21.67 5.43 3.02
N VAL A 122 -20.53 5.85 2.50
CA VAL A 122 -20.40 6.45 1.15
C VAL A 122 -20.00 5.41 0.12
N SER A 123 -19.09 4.49 0.47
CA SER A 123 -18.64 3.46 -0.46
C SER A 123 -18.26 2.17 0.27
N GLY A 124 -18.21 1.08 -0.45
CA GLY A 124 -17.73 -0.19 0.04
C GLY A 124 -17.88 -1.28 -1.00
N GLY A 125 -16.76 -1.75 -1.53
CA GLY A 125 -16.67 -2.86 -2.45
C GLY A 125 -15.94 -4.05 -1.82
N GLY A 126 -16.17 -5.24 -2.36
CA GLY A 126 -15.46 -6.44 -1.98
C GLY A 126 -15.38 -7.43 -3.13
N GLY A 127 -14.32 -8.23 -3.15
CA GLY A 127 -14.08 -9.25 -4.17
C GLY A 127 -12.62 -9.36 -4.54
N LEU A 128 -12.36 -9.99 -5.69
CA LEU A 128 -11.02 -10.07 -6.27
C LEU A 128 -10.53 -8.66 -6.61
N ALA A 129 -9.36 -8.30 -6.10
CA ALA A 129 -8.66 -7.07 -6.45
C ALA A 129 -7.67 -7.33 -7.61
N ASP A 130 -6.84 -6.34 -7.91
CA ASP A 130 -5.88 -6.45 -9.00
C ASP A 130 -4.78 -7.46 -8.67
N SER A 131 -4.55 -8.38 -9.59
CA SER A 131 -3.59 -9.47 -9.43
C SER A 131 -2.17 -8.99 -9.73
N TYR A 132 -1.21 -9.38 -8.89
CA TYR A 132 0.20 -8.99 -9.02
C TYR A 132 1.07 -10.16 -9.47
N PHE A 133 1.83 -9.94 -10.53
CA PHE A 133 2.73 -10.92 -11.13
C PHE A 133 4.16 -10.42 -11.09
N LEU A 134 5.07 -11.25 -10.60
CA LEU A 134 6.51 -11.05 -10.64
C LEU A 134 7.12 -12.14 -11.54
N PRO A 135 7.15 -11.97 -12.86
CA PRO A 135 7.73 -12.94 -13.77
C PRO A 135 9.25 -13.05 -13.63
N VAL A 136 9.93 -12.01 -13.13
CA VAL A 136 11.37 -11.99 -12.97
C VAL A 136 11.75 -11.55 -11.57
N ILE A 137 12.34 -12.48 -10.83
CA ILE A 137 13.00 -12.24 -9.56
C ILE A 137 14.38 -12.87 -9.64
N LEU A 138 15.42 -12.06 -9.58
CA LEU A 138 16.81 -12.50 -9.47
C LEU A 138 17.29 -12.28 -8.05
N SER A 139 17.84 -13.32 -7.41
CA SER A 139 18.26 -13.22 -6.02
C SER A 139 19.66 -13.77 -5.81
N TRP A 140 20.45 -13.04 -5.05
CA TRP A 140 21.81 -13.38 -4.65
C TRP A 140 21.89 -13.48 -3.14
N ARG A 141 22.69 -14.41 -2.65
CA ARG A 141 22.91 -14.63 -1.23
C ARG A 141 24.39 -14.78 -0.93
N TRP A 142 24.84 -14.01 0.03
CA TRP A 142 26.19 -14.06 0.59
C TRP A 142 26.13 -14.30 2.09
N ASP A 143 27.27 -14.45 2.73
CA ASP A 143 27.32 -14.71 4.17
C ASP A 143 26.66 -13.58 5.00
N ARG A 144 26.81 -12.34 4.57
CA ARG A 144 26.36 -11.16 5.31
C ARG A 144 25.30 -10.34 4.60
N ALA A 145 24.83 -10.76 3.46
CA ALA A 145 23.81 -10.06 2.70
C ALA A 145 22.97 -11.01 1.84
N ALA A 146 21.74 -10.60 1.59
CA ALA A 146 20.90 -11.16 0.56
C ALA A 146 20.23 -10.02 -0.22
N VAL A 147 20.16 -10.13 -1.53
CA VAL A 147 19.61 -9.09 -2.41
C VAL A 147 18.69 -9.72 -3.44
N ARG A 148 17.61 -9.02 -3.76
CA ARG A 148 16.72 -9.35 -4.89
C ARG A 148 16.57 -8.15 -5.80
N ALA A 149 16.53 -8.39 -7.12
CA ALA A 149 16.11 -7.45 -8.13
C ALA A 149 14.92 -8.03 -8.87
N MET A 150 13.86 -7.24 -9.08
CA MET A 150 12.58 -7.76 -9.53
C MET A 150 11.95 -6.83 -10.55
N TYR A 151 11.28 -7.44 -11.52
CA TYR A 151 10.31 -6.78 -12.37
C TYR A 151 8.98 -7.49 -12.23
N GLY A 152 7.92 -6.70 -12.09
CA GLY A 152 6.55 -7.20 -12.01
C GLY A 152 5.54 -6.26 -12.64
N PHE A 153 4.30 -6.72 -12.63
CA PHE A 153 3.17 -5.89 -13.03
C PHE A 153 1.90 -6.28 -12.27
N LEU A 154 1.09 -5.28 -12.00
CA LEU A 154 -0.27 -5.43 -11.51
C LEU A 154 -1.21 -5.37 -12.71
N ALA A 155 -2.01 -6.42 -12.88
CA ALA A 155 -3.05 -6.48 -13.90
C ALA A 155 -4.39 -6.02 -13.31
N PRO A 156 -5.16 -5.17 -14.02
CA PRO A 156 -6.46 -4.69 -13.55
C PRO A 156 -7.54 -5.78 -13.65
N THR A 157 -7.40 -6.82 -12.81
CA THR A 157 -8.34 -7.96 -12.74
C THR A 157 -9.47 -7.74 -11.76
N GLY A 158 -9.35 -6.73 -10.89
CA GLY A 158 -10.40 -6.30 -9.99
C GLY A 158 -11.48 -5.51 -10.72
N ARG A 159 -12.69 -5.52 -10.16
CA ARG A 159 -13.78 -4.73 -10.74
C ARG A 159 -13.47 -3.25 -10.63
N PHE A 160 -13.55 -2.57 -11.77
CA PHE A 160 -13.47 -1.12 -11.88
C PHE A 160 -14.50 -0.61 -12.88
N GLU A 161 -15.25 0.42 -12.50
CA GLU A 161 -16.19 1.16 -13.34
C GLU A 161 -16.10 2.63 -12.95
N ASP A 162 -16.03 3.52 -13.92
CA ASP A 162 -15.97 4.97 -13.66
C ASP A 162 -17.22 5.44 -12.91
N GLY A 163 -16.99 6.19 -11.81
CA GLY A 163 -18.05 6.69 -10.95
C GLY A 163 -18.71 5.66 -10.01
N ALA A 164 -18.36 4.37 -10.08
CA ALA A 164 -18.91 3.37 -9.17
C ALA A 164 -18.30 3.51 -7.76
N SER A 165 -19.14 3.33 -6.73
CA SER A 165 -18.74 3.43 -5.32
C SER A 165 -18.20 2.11 -4.75
N ASP A 166 -18.26 1.02 -5.51
CA ASP A 166 -17.91 -0.33 -5.05
C ASP A 166 -16.71 -0.95 -5.79
N ASN A 167 -15.87 -0.11 -6.41
CA ASN A 167 -14.65 -0.51 -7.07
C ASN A 167 -13.68 -1.20 -6.10
N VAL A 168 -13.04 -2.28 -6.57
CA VAL A 168 -12.02 -3.05 -5.85
C VAL A 168 -10.69 -3.03 -6.62
N GLY A 169 -10.77 -2.91 -7.95
CA GLY A 169 -9.63 -2.74 -8.86
C GLY A 169 -9.28 -1.28 -9.10
N SER A 170 -8.11 -1.05 -9.66
CA SER A 170 -7.59 0.27 -10.02
C SER A 170 -8.05 0.77 -11.40
N GLY A 171 -8.40 -0.15 -12.31
CA GLY A 171 -8.76 0.17 -13.69
C GLY A 171 -7.57 0.56 -14.57
N TYR A 172 -6.32 0.30 -14.14
CA TYR A 172 -5.10 0.54 -14.91
C TYR A 172 -4.03 -0.51 -14.62
N TRP A 173 -3.11 -0.68 -15.56
CA TRP A 173 -1.93 -1.50 -15.36
C TRP A 173 -0.88 -0.72 -14.57
N THR A 174 -0.13 -1.44 -13.72
CA THR A 174 1.04 -0.89 -13.05
C THR A 174 2.24 -1.79 -13.32
N HIS A 175 3.30 -1.24 -13.90
CA HIS A 175 4.58 -1.91 -14.01
C HIS A 175 5.45 -1.55 -12.81
N THR A 176 6.18 -2.51 -12.27
CA THR A 176 7.02 -2.28 -11.08
C THR A 176 8.45 -2.71 -11.32
N LEU A 177 9.37 -1.83 -10.93
CA LEU A 177 10.78 -2.16 -10.76
C LEU A 177 11.08 -2.11 -9.27
N SER A 178 11.56 -3.21 -8.71
CA SER A 178 11.78 -3.28 -7.27
C SER A 178 13.06 -4.03 -6.90
N SER A 179 13.55 -3.73 -5.71
CA SER A 179 14.70 -4.40 -5.12
C SER A 179 14.51 -4.60 -3.63
N GLY A 180 15.02 -5.69 -3.10
CA GLY A 180 15.04 -5.99 -1.68
C GLY A 180 16.44 -6.32 -1.21
N GLN A 181 16.85 -5.77 -0.07
CA GLN A 181 18.15 -6.03 0.54
C GLN A 181 17.95 -6.47 1.99
N THR A 182 18.79 -7.38 2.44
CA THR A 182 18.88 -7.80 3.83
C THR A 182 20.35 -7.91 4.19
N PHE A 183 20.78 -7.19 5.23
CA PHE A 183 22.14 -7.18 5.72
C PHE A 183 22.19 -7.74 7.14
N TYR A 184 23.08 -8.72 7.35
CA TYR A 184 23.37 -9.27 8.66
C TYR A 184 24.51 -8.49 9.29
N LEU A 185 24.18 -7.52 10.15
CA LEU A 185 25.12 -6.52 10.68
C LEU A 185 26.13 -7.12 11.67
N THR A 186 25.76 -8.24 12.32
CA THR A 186 26.64 -8.96 13.26
C THR A 186 27.07 -10.31 12.71
N GLY A 187 28.25 -10.80 13.12
CA GLY A 187 28.79 -12.10 12.66
C GLY A 187 27.88 -13.28 13.02
N ASN A 188 27.17 -13.22 14.12
CA ASN A 188 26.20 -14.21 14.55
C ASN A 188 24.79 -14.01 13.95
N ARG A 189 24.63 -13.06 13.01
CA ARG A 189 23.37 -12.70 12.33
C ARG A 189 22.23 -12.32 13.28
N ARG A 190 22.55 -11.80 14.46
CA ARG A 190 21.53 -11.39 15.44
C ARG A 190 20.93 -10.02 15.20
N LEU A 191 21.59 -9.16 14.43
CA LEU A 191 21.06 -7.85 14.05
C LEU A 191 20.92 -7.81 12.53
N ILE A 192 19.70 -7.54 12.05
CA ILE A 192 19.29 -7.65 10.66
C ILE A 192 18.70 -6.32 10.23
N LEU A 193 19.29 -5.71 9.22
CA LEU A 193 18.75 -4.54 8.53
C LEU A 193 18.15 -4.99 7.21
N SER A 194 16.92 -4.58 6.91
CA SER A 194 16.29 -4.83 5.61
C SER A 194 15.73 -3.56 5.01
N ALA A 195 15.80 -3.46 3.69
CA ALA A 195 15.15 -2.42 2.92
C ALA A 195 14.55 -3.03 1.64
N PHE A 196 13.40 -2.51 1.24
CA PHE A 196 12.72 -2.83 -0.02
C PHE A 196 12.35 -1.53 -0.70
N GLN A 197 12.68 -1.38 -1.97
CA GLN A 197 12.29 -0.25 -2.79
C GLN A 197 11.48 -0.75 -3.97
N MET A 198 10.47 0.04 -4.35
CA MET A 198 9.67 -0.19 -5.55
C MET A 198 9.39 1.14 -6.24
N TYR A 199 9.46 1.14 -7.54
CA TYR A 199 8.96 2.20 -8.38
C TYR A 199 7.77 1.68 -9.18
N GLU A 200 6.63 2.33 -9.05
CA GLU A 200 5.38 2.01 -9.73
C GLU A 200 5.20 2.96 -10.92
N LEU A 201 5.08 2.37 -12.10
CA LEU A 201 4.77 3.05 -13.37
C LEU A 201 3.34 2.70 -13.75
N HIS A 202 2.44 3.67 -13.64
CA HIS A 202 1.03 3.45 -13.92
C HIS A 202 0.68 3.76 -15.37
N THR A 203 -0.29 3.04 -15.92
CA THR A 203 -0.91 3.43 -17.19
C THR A 203 -2.12 4.33 -16.96
N THR A 204 -2.69 4.85 -18.02
CA THR A 204 -3.93 5.62 -17.93
C THR A 204 -5.10 4.73 -17.53
N GLN A 205 -5.91 5.21 -16.58
CA GLN A 205 -7.07 4.51 -16.06
C GLN A 205 -8.16 4.40 -17.13
N GLU A 206 -8.70 3.22 -17.30
CA GLU A 206 -9.76 2.94 -18.24
C GLU A 206 -11.04 3.69 -17.89
N GLY A 207 -11.77 4.20 -18.89
CA GLY A 207 -13.01 4.96 -18.72
C GLY A 207 -12.83 6.42 -18.30
N THR A 208 -11.85 6.74 -17.44
CA THR A 208 -11.66 8.10 -16.93
C THR A 208 -10.65 8.93 -17.74
N GLY A 209 -9.71 8.29 -18.42
CA GLY A 209 -8.59 8.96 -19.07
C GLY A 209 -7.59 9.60 -18.10
N ILE A 210 -7.65 9.27 -16.81
CA ILE A 210 -6.75 9.80 -15.77
C ILE A 210 -5.50 8.93 -15.69
N HIS A 211 -4.32 9.56 -15.74
CA HIS A 211 -3.05 8.97 -15.35
C HIS A 211 -2.79 9.34 -13.89
N PRO A 212 -2.71 8.37 -12.95
CA PRO A 212 -2.70 8.66 -11.51
C PRO A 212 -1.40 9.28 -10.98
N GLY A 213 -0.34 9.26 -11.78
CA GLY A 213 1.02 9.64 -11.38
C GLY A 213 1.78 8.46 -10.79
N ASP A 214 3.07 8.39 -11.09
CA ASP A 214 3.95 7.30 -10.65
C ASP A 214 4.33 7.45 -9.17
N THR A 215 4.76 6.34 -8.57
CA THR A 215 4.97 6.24 -7.13
C THR A 215 6.31 5.60 -6.81
N PHE A 216 6.94 6.06 -5.75
CA PHE A 216 8.10 5.41 -5.12
C PHE A 216 7.70 4.91 -3.73
N ASP A 217 8.04 3.66 -3.43
CA ASP A 217 7.81 2.98 -2.17
C ASP A 217 9.13 2.58 -1.51
N LEU A 218 9.18 2.70 -0.20
CA LEU A 218 10.27 2.23 0.63
C LEU A 218 9.71 1.55 1.87
N ASP A 219 10.00 0.26 2.04
CA ASP A 219 9.83 -0.44 3.32
C ASP A 219 11.19 -0.68 3.97
N TYR A 220 11.25 -0.65 5.29
CA TYR A 220 12.50 -0.90 6.01
C TYR A 220 12.27 -1.54 7.37
N SER A 221 13.31 -2.20 7.90
CA SER A 221 13.31 -2.75 9.25
C SER A 221 14.69 -2.89 9.85
N LEU A 222 14.75 -2.81 11.18
CA LEU A 222 15.89 -3.22 11.99
C LEU A 222 15.40 -4.24 13.01
N MET A 223 15.82 -5.51 12.83
CA MET A 223 15.30 -6.65 13.59
C MET A 223 16.40 -7.29 14.42
N GLY A 224 16.12 -7.56 15.69
CA GLY A 224 16.90 -8.47 16.52
C GLY A 224 16.47 -9.91 16.29
N SER A 225 17.42 -10.84 16.02
CA SER A 225 17.14 -12.27 15.85
C SER A 225 17.59 -13.05 17.07
N LEU A 226 16.66 -13.79 17.66
CA LEU A 226 16.84 -14.59 18.87
C LEU A 226 16.60 -16.07 18.53
N PRO A 227 17.58 -16.96 18.67
CA PRO A 227 17.33 -18.38 18.60
C PRO A 227 16.58 -18.82 19.87
N VAL A 228 15.30 -19.18 19.71
CA VAL A 228 14.47 -19.66 20.83
C VAL A 228 14.73 -21.14 21.07
N SER A 229 14.90 -21.89 19.98
CA SER A 229 15.30 -23.31 20.02
C SER A 229 16.04 -23.66 18.72
N GLN A 230 16.45 -24.93 18.55
CA GLN A 230 17.04 -25.40 17.30
C GLN A 230 16.05 -25.32 16.12
N ASP A 231 14.75 -25.26 16.40
CA ASP A 231 13.68 -25.33 15.41
C ASP A 231 12.92 -24.00 15.24
N VAL A 232 13.17 -23.01 16.11
CA VAL A 232 12.44 -21.75 16.12
C VAL A 232 13.42 -20.58 16.20
N GLN A 233 13.34 -19.70 15.20
CA GLN A 233 14.03 -18.41 15.18
C GLN A 233 13.01 -17.30 15.31
N LEU A 234 13.13 -16.48 16.34
CA LEU A 234 12.28 -15.31 16.57
C LEU A 234 13.04 -14.05 16.15
N GLN A 235 12.37 -13.19 15.39
CA GLN A 235 12.85 -11.84 15.07
C GLN A 235 11.87 -10.82 15.62
N VAL A 236 12.38 -9.81 16.31
CA VAL A 236 11.59 -8.69 16.86
C VAL A 236 12.32 -7.39 16.57
N GLY A 237 11.61 -6.35 16.18
CA GLY A 237 12.26 -5.08 15.93
C GLY A 237 11.33 -3.99 15.40
N VAL A 238 11.98 -2.93 14.93
CA VAL A 238 11.31 -1.76 14.35
C VAL A 238 11.12 -1.99 12.86
N VAL A 239 9.95 -1.59 12.37
CA VAL A 239 9.58 -1.63 10.95
C VAL A 239 9.05 -0.25 10.53
N GLY A 240 9.18 0.10 9.28
CA GLY A 240 8.63 1.34 8.75
C GLY A 240 8.38 1.27 7.26
N TYR A 241 7.65 2.24 6.75
CA TYR A 241 7.48 2.45 5.32
C TYR A 241 7.30 3.93 4.96
N GLU A 242 7.61 4.22 3.72
CA GLU A 242 7.34 5.50 3.07
C GLU A 242 6.77 5.27 1.67
N GLN A 243 5.90 6.18 1.23
CA GLN A 243 5.42 6.23 -0.15
C GLN A 243 5.37 7.69 -0.60
N ARG A 244 5.79 7.93 -1.82
CA ARG A 244 5.81 9.26 -2.43
C ARG A 244 5.29 9.19 -3.86
N GLN A 245 4.30 10.00 -4.19
CA GLN A 245 3.95 10.25 -5.59
C GLN A 245 5.05 11.11 -6.22
N THR A 246 5.63 10.64 -7.32
CA THR A 246 6.80 11.25 -7.95
C THR A 246 6.47 12.08 -9.19
N THR A 247 5.42 11.71 -9.92
CA THR A 247 4.95 12.45 -11.10
C THR A 247 3.54 13.00 -10.91
N ALA A 248 3.16 13.94 -11.76
CA ALA A 248 1.84 14.57 -11.72
C ALA A 248 0.72 13.57 -12.05
N LYS A 249 -0.42 13.71 -11.36
CA LYS A 249 -1.68 13.20 -11.86
C LYS A 249 -2.10 14.06 -13.05
N THR A 250 -2.49 13.42 -14.17
CA THR A 250 -2.92 14.11 -15.39
C THR A 250 -4.19 13.48 -15.94
N GLY A 251 -4.96 14.21 -16.72
CA GLY A 251 -6.16 13.70 -17.37
C GLY A 251 -7.20 14.79 -17.64
N PRO A 252 -8.26 14.47 -18.41
CA PRO A 252 -9.24 15.46 -18.87
C PRO A 252 -9.99 16.17 -17.72
N THR A 253 -10.19 15.49 -16.60
CA THR A 253 -10.95 16.00 -15.44
C THR A 253 -10.07 16.41 -14.28
N VAL A 254 -8.73 16.33 -14.43
CA VAL A 254 -7.77 16.67 -13.37
C VAL A 254 -7.54 18.19 -13.38
N SER A 255 -7.90 18.88 -12.28
CA SER A 255 -7.60 20.31 -12.12
C SER A 255 -6.11 20.54 -11.95
N GLN A 256 -5.63 21.76 -12.21
CA GLN A 256 -4.24 22.13 -12.00
C GLN A 256 -3.80 21.89 -10.55
N SER A 257 -4.64 22.27 -9.57
CA SER A 257 -4.35 22.01 -8.15
C SER A 257 -4.18 20.52 -7.85
N ALA A 258 -5.08 19.67 -8.34
CA ALA A 258 -4.98 18.22 -8.16
C ALA A 258 -3.77 17.61 -8.89
N SER A 259 -3.32 18.22 -9.98
CA SER A 259 -2.11 17.84 -10.71
C SER A 259 -0.83 18.25 -9.96
N ASP A 260 -0.85 19.38 -9.25
CA ASP A 260 0.30 19.90 -8.50
C ASP A 260 0.47 19.21 -7.14
N GLU A 261 -0.63 18.72 -6.55
CA GLU A 261 -0.59 17.96 -5.31
C GLU A 261 0.15 16.62 -5.48
N ARG A 262 1.00 16.32 -4.49
CA ARG A 262 1.71 15.04 -4.39
C ARG A 262 1.45 14.45 -3.02
N TYR A 263 0.93 13.23 -3.00
CA TYR A 263 0.76 12.60 -1.71
C TYR A 263 2.09 12.07 -1.15
N ALA A 264 2.15 12.07 0.16
CA ALA A 264 3.24 11.52 0.94
C ALA A 264 2.68 10.69 2.10
N VAL A 265 3.26 9.52 2.32
CA VAL A 265 2.92 8.62 3.42
C VAL A 265 4.18 8.27 4.18
N ASN A 266 4.10 8.25 5.52
CA ASN A 266 5.16 7.80 6.39
C ASN A 266 4.55 6.91 7.48
N ALA A 267 5.27 5.86 7.88
CA ALA A 267 4.88 5.05 9.03
C ALA A 267 6.08 4.44 9.74
N ILE A 268 5.90 4.26 11.04
CA ILE A 268 6.80 3.50 11.88
C ILE A 268 6.00 2.51 12.72
N GLY A 269 6.61 1.41 13.11
CA GLY A 269 5.93 0.38 13.84
C GLY A 269 6.86 -0.67 14.42
N ILE A 270 6.26 -1.77 14.82
CA ILE A 270 6.95 -2.94 15.37
C ILE A 270 6.59 -4.19 14.58
N GLY A 271 7.54 -5.11 14.47
CA GLY A 271 7.35 -6.39 13.79
C GLY A 271 7.88 -7.55 14.62
N VAL A 272 7.20 -8.67 14.49
CA VAL A 272 7.60 -9.96 15.06
C VAL A 272 7.49 -11.00 13.96
N ASN A 273 8.56 -11.78 13.73
CA ASN A 273 8.54 -12.91 12.82
C ASN A 273 9.05 -14.15 13.54
N SER A 274 8.40 -15.29 13.34
CA SER A 274 8.85 -16.61 13.77
C SER A 274 9.10 -17.48 12.54
N ALA A 275 10.30 -18.00 12.40
CA ALA A 275 10.65 -18.94 11.35
C ALA A 275 10.82 -20.34 11.93
N PHE A 276 10.33 -21.34 11.19
CA PHE A 276 10.38 -22.77 11.49
C PHE A 276 11.15 -23.50 10.37
N PRO A 277 12.49 -23.48 10.38
CA PRO A 277 13.31 -23.95 9.25
C PRO A 277 13.05 -25.41 8.86
N LYS A 278 12.82 -26.29 9.84
CA LYS A 278 12.51 -27.72 9.59
C LYS A 278 11.21 -27.92 8.82
N HIS A 279 10.24 -27.04 9.03
CA HIS A 279 8.94 -27.10 8.37
C HIS A 279 8.86 -26.18 7.15
N ARG A 280 9.97 -25.49 6.80
CA ARG A 280 10.00 -24.50 5.73
C ARG A 280 8.85 -23.47 5.85
N ALA A 281 8.51 -23.10 7.09
CA ALA A 281 7.36 -22.25 7.40
C ALA A 281 7.79 -20.99 8.17
N SER A 282 6.99 -19.97 8.09
CA SER A 282 7.13 -18.77 8.91
C SER A 282 5.77 -18.12 9.21
N VAL A 283 5.71 -17.37 10.31
CA VAL A 283 4.57 -16.53 10.68
C VAL A 283 5.10 -15.17 11.11
N GLY A 284 4.45 -14.10 10.69
CA GLY A 284 4.84 -12.73 11.03
C GLY A 284 3.64 -11.87 11.39
N LEU A 285 3.85 -10.96 12.32
CA LEU A 285 2.91 -9.92 12.70
C LEU A 285 3.62 -8.57 12.68
N LYS A 286 3.00 -7.56 12.04
CA LYS A 286 3.52 -6.20 11.99
C LYS A 286 2.38 -5.22 12.29
N TYR A 287 2.69 -4.20 13.08
CA TYR A 287 1.84 -3.04 13.33
C TYR A 287 2.57 -1.79 12.88
N PHE A 288 1.88 -0.91 12.16
CA PHE A 288 2.39 0.38 11.74
C PHE A 288 1.44 1.49 12.16
N LYS A 289 1.99 2.61 12.60
CA LYS A 289 1.26 3.86 12.79
C LYS A 289 1.78 4.88 11.79
N GLU A 290 0.88 5.44 11.00
CA GLU A 290 1.20 6.50 10.06
C GLU A 290 1.28 7.85 10.76
N PHE A 291 2.14 8.71 10.24
CA PHE A 291 2.37 10.07 10.74
C PHE A 291 2.80 10.99 9.59
N ASP A 292 2.49 12.27 9.74
CA ASP A 292 2.89 13.35 8.80
C ASP A 292 2.58 13.03 7.32
N ASN A 293 1.42 12.40 7.08
CA ASN A 293 0.94 12.17 5.73
C ASN A 293 0.43 13.47 5.11
N ARG A 294 0.52 13.60 3.78
CA ARG A 294 0.08 14.77 3.01
C ARG A 294 -0.75 14.33 1.82
N SER A 295 -1.77 15.11 1.48
CA SER A 295 -2.70 14.91 0.35
C SER A 295 -3.25 13.47 0.27
N THR A 296 -3.47 12.82 1.42
CA THR A 296 -4.01 11.46 1.52
C THR A 296 -4.52 11.16 2.92
N PHE A 297 -5.04 9.96 3.12
CA PHE A 297 -5.44 9.49 4.46
C PHE A 297 -4.23 9.17 5.35
N GLN A 298 -4.46 9.17 6.66
CA GLN A 298 -3.51 8.77 7.69
C GLN A 298 -4.20 7.89 8.73
N GLY A 299 -3.59 6.79 9.12
CA GLY A 299 -4.15 5.89 10.10
C GLY A 299 -3.14 4.89 10.65
N TYR A 300 -3.50 3.62 10.67
CA TYR A 300 -2.63 2.53 11.10
C TYR A 300 -2.91 1.26 10.31
N SER A 301 -1.94 0.35 10.26
CA SER A 301 -2.13 -0.97 9.69
C SER A 301 -1.67 -2.09 10.61
N LEU A 302 -2.37 -3.22 10.50
CA LEU A 302 -2.01 -4.48 11.13
C LEU A 302 -1.87 -5.53 10.02
N GLN A 303 -0.74 -6.24 10.01
CA GLN A 303 -0.40 -7.22 8.99
C GLN A 303 -0.05 -8.55 9.64
N LEU A 304 -0.76 -9.61 9.28
CA LEU A 304 -0.44 -10.98 9.62
C LEU A 304 0.06 -11.69 8.36
N SER A 305 1.14 -12.41 8.46
CA SER A 305 1.69 -13.18 7.33
C SER A 305 2.02 -14.61 7.73
N GLY A 306 1.85 -15.53 6.80
CA GLY A 306 2.27 -16.91 6.93
C GLY A 306 2.89 -17.41 5.63
N SER A 307 3.89 -18.28 5.72
CA SER A 307 4.45 -18.96 4.54
C SER A 307 4.73 -20.43 4.83
N ILE A 308 4.61 -21.24 3.78
CA ILE A 308 4.97 -22.67 3.84
C ILE A 308 5.56 -23.13 2.52
N GLY A 309 6.71 -23.82 2.58
CA GLY A 309 7.30 -24.49 1.44
C GLY A 309 6.57 -25.80 1.13
N LEU A 310 6.21 -25.97 -0.14
CA LEU A 310 5.50 -27.13 -0.67
C LEU A 310 6.47 -28.20 -1.18
#